data_b88228f47969f33c32bb155d844fc04d
#
_entry.id   b88228f47969f33c32bb155d844fc04d
#
_cell.length_a   1.000
_cell.length_b   1.000
_cell.length_c   1.000
_cell.angle_alpha   90.00
_cell.angle_beta   90.00
_cell.angle_gamma   90.00
#
_symmetry.space_group_name_H-M   'P 1'
#
loop_
_entity.id
_entity.type
_entity.pdbx_description
1 polymer ?
#
loop_
_entity_poly.entity_id
_entity_poly.type
_entity_poly.pdbx_seq_one_letter_code
_entity_poly.pdbx_strand_id
1 'polypeptide(L)'
;MKKYIKIARLDHWIKQFFIMPGVAVALLLTEHSLTDISLLNLFFGFFGTCFIASANYVINEWLDAPFDKYHPVKKNRPVVTENMQLKWVLVEYAIFIVFGLLFSYLVNKLFLYTSIVLLVMGIIYNVKPIRSKDIVYFDVISESINNMLRLLMGWFIVTSDSIPPSSILLGYWMAGAYLMATKRFAEYRMIGDPSTAGLYRKSFVRYTEKKLLASSIFYALASTFCLGVFLVKYRIEYLLCIPFIFLLFAYYSAMSLDNDSAAQKPEKLYKEKKLMFLVLLIIVLFIICTFCNFDFLKPLTSSALIKLEV
;
A
#
# COMPACT_ATOMS: atom_id res chain seq x y z
N MET A 1 -25.29 14.18 -9.97
CA MET A 1 -24.97 13.06 -9.06
C MET A 1 -23.80 12.20 -9.56
N LYS A 2 -23.75 11.69 -10.79
CA LYS A 2 -22.65 10.82 -11.30
C LYS A 2 -21.23 11.37 -11.08
N LYS A 3 -21.02 12.69 -11.19
CA LYS A 3 -19.69 13.31 -10.99
C LYS A 3 -19.16 13.19 -9.55
N TYR A 4 -20.04 13.29 -8.56
CA TYR A 4 -19.65 13.12 -7.13
C TYR A 4 -19.27 11.68 -6.84
N ILE A 5 -20.08 10.69 -7.25
CA ILE A 5 -19.74 9.26 -7.10
C ILE A 5 -18.38 8.93 -7.75
N LYS A 6 -18.03 9.61 -8.85
CA LYS A 6 -16.77 9.36 -9.56
C LYS A 6 -15.54 9.81 -8.75
N ILE A 7 -15.63 10.86 -7.93
CA ILE A 7 -14.52 11.32 -7.08
C ILE A 7 -14.30 10.41 -5.86
N ALA A 8 -15.29 9.64 -5.43
CA ALA A 8 -15.15 8.61 -4.40
C ALA A 8 -14.29 7.42 -4.85
N ARG A 9 -14.05 7.30 -6.18
CA ARG A 9 -13.16 6.29 -6.78
C ARG A 9 -13.48 4.86 -6.35
N LEU A 10 -14.73 4.45 -6.51
CA LEU A 10 -15.16 3.09 -6.18
C LEU A 10 -14.39 2.01 -6.95
N ASP A 11 -13.88 2.34 -8.13
CA ASP A 11 -12.96 1.50 -8.92
C ASP A 11 -11.65 1.17 -8.17
N HIS A 12 -11.28 1.98 -7.17
CA HIS A 12 -10.12 1.74 -6.30
C HIS A 12 -10.41 0.84 -5.09
N TRP A 13 -11.63 0.39 -4.89
CA TRP A 13 -11.96 -0.54 -3.80
C TRP A 13 -11.21 -1.86 -3.92
N ILE A 14 -10.86 -2.28 -5.13
CA ILE A 14 -9.98 -3.44 -5.35
C ILE A 14 -8.64 -3.31 -4.63
N LYS A 15 -8.13 -2.09 -4.43
CA LYS A 15 -6.89 -1.86 -3.67
C LYS A 15 -7.03 -2.18 -2.18
N GLN A 16 -8.26 -2.25 -1.66
CA GLN A 16 -8.46 -2.55 -0.24
C GLN A 16 -8.23 -4.04 0.06
N PHE A 17 -8.11 -4.91 -0.97
CA PHE A 17 -7.58 -6.26 -0.78
C PHE A 17 -6.17 -6.31 -0.18
N PHE A 18 -5.46 -5.18 -0.13
CA PHE A 18 -4.22 -5.04 0.66
C PHE A 18 -4.40 -5.22 2.18
N ILE A 19 -5.63 -5.40 2.68
CA ILE A 19 -5.88 -5.89 4.04
C ILE A 19 -5.62 -7.40 4.16
N MET A 20 -5.78 -8.18 3.09
CA MET A 20 -5.67 -9.65 3.13
C MET A 20 -4.33 -10.18 3.61
N PRO A 21 -3.16 -9.59 3.27
CA PRO A 21 -1.89 -9.98 3.89
C PRO A 21 -1.90 -9.90 5.41
N GLY A 22 -2.59 -8.91 6.01
CA GLY A 22 -2.76 -8.82 7.45
C GLY A 22 -3.57 -9.97 8.03
N VAL A 23 -4.67 -10.35 7.36
CA VAL A 23 -5.47 -11.55 7.71
C VAL A 23 -4.62 -12.81 7.64
N ALA A 24 -3.87 -12.98 6.53
CA ALA A 24 -3.02 -14.16 6.33
C ALA A 24 -1.93 -14.27 7.40
N VAL A 25 -1.24 -13.17 7.70
CA VAL A 25 -0.18 -13.15 8.73
C VAL A 25 -0.75 -13.42 10.12
N ALA A 26 -1.95 -12.92 10.43
CA ALA A 26 -2.60 -13.21 11.70
C ALA A 26 -2.91 -14.71 11.84
N LEU A 27 -3.48 -15.33 10.81
CA LEU A 27 -3.74 -16.78 10.79
C LEU A 27 -2.48 -17.63 10.89
N LEU A 28 -1.36 -17.15 10.35
CA LEU A 28 -0.09 -17.87 10.39
C LEU A 28 0.61 -17.79 11.75
N LEU A 29 0.40 -16.70 12.49
CA LEU A 29 1.15 -16.41 13.72
C LEU A 29 0.33 -16.55 15.01
N THR A 30 -0.97 -16.72 14.91
CA THR A 30 -1.87 -16.91 16.05
C THR A 30 -2.52 -18.29 16.00
N GLU A 31 -3.16 -18.68 17.11
CA GLU A 31 -3.87 -19.97 17.18
C GLU A 31 -5.23 -19.95 16.47
N HIS A 32 -5.61 -18.81 15.85
CA HIS A 32 -6.86 -18.70 15.13
C HIS A 32 -6.81 -19.47 13.80
N SER A 33 -7.92 -20.14 13.49
CA SER A 33 -8.14 -20.85 12.23
C SER A 33 -9.09 -20.07 11.31
N LEU A 34 -9.20 -20.50 10.07
CA LEU A 34 -10.14 -19.90 9.10
C LEU A 34 -11.60 -19.98 9.58
N THR A 35 -11.94 -21.01 10.37
CA THR A 35 -13.29 -21.20 10.93
C THR A 35 -13.63 -20.21 12.04
N ASP A 36 -12.62 -19.62 12.69
CA ASP A 36 -12.82 -18.65 13.78
C ASP A 36 -13.07 -17.25 13.26
N ILE A 37 -12.79 -17.00 11.96
CA ILE A 37 -13.02 -15.70 11.36
C ILE A 37 -14.51 -15.51 11.08
N SER A 38 -15.11 -14.52 11.72
CA SER A 38 -16.45 -14.10 11.38
C SER A 38 -16.52 -13.53 9.97
N LEU A 39 -17.35 -14.12 9.11
CA LEU A 39 -17.64 -13.58 7.77
C LEU A 39 -18.19 -12.14 7.84
N LEU A 40 -18.92 -11.81 8.91
CA LEU A 40 -19.39 -10.45 9.16
C LEU A 40 -18.23 -9.50 9.45
N ASN A 41 -17.21 -9.91 10.22
CA ASN A 41 -16.02 -9.08 10.47
C ASN A 41 -15.23 -8.86 9.19
N LEU A 42 -15.09 -9.87 8.32
CA LEU A 42 -14.48 -9.69 7.00
C LEU A 42 -15.27 -8.70 6.14
N PHE A 43 -16.60 -8.84 6.12
CA PHE A 43 -17.48 -7.94 5.38
C PHE A 43 -17.37 -6.50 5.91
N PHE A 44 -17.59 -6.28 7.20
CA PHE A 44 -17.52 -4.95 7.79
C PHE A 44 -16.11 -4.36 7.71
N GLY A 45 -15.07 -5.16 7.91
CA GLY A 45 -13.69 -4.72 7.80
C GLY A 45 -13.32 -4.28 6.38
N PHE A 46 -13.70 -5.07 5.37
CA PHE A 46 -13.45 -4.71 3.99
C PHE A 46 -14.18 -3.43 3.57
N PHE A 47 -15.49 -3.37 3.79
CA PHE A 47 -16.29 -2.21 3.40
C PHE A 47 -15.99 -0.97 4.25
N GLY A 48 -15.71 -1.13 5.56
CA GLY A 48 -15.23 -0.05 6.41
C GLY A 48 -13.94 0.59 5.86
N THR A 49 -12.98 -0.25 5.46
CA THR A 49 -11.75 0.21 4.80
C THR A 49 -12.05 0.92 3.47
N CYS A 50 -12.96 0.38 2.65
CA CYS A 50 -13.39 0.99 1.39
C CYS A 50 -13.97 2.38 1.59
N PHE A 51 -14.87 2.55 2.56
CA PHE A 51 -15.49 3.84 2.86
C PHE A 51 -14.47 4.87 3.36
N ILE A 52 -13.58 4.52 4.29
CA ILE A 52 -12.51 5.43 4.75
C ILE A 52 -11.57 5.81 3.59
N ALA A 53 -11.20 4.86 2.73
CA ALA A 53 -10.40 5.16 1.54
C ALA A 53 -11.12 6.10 0.58
N SER A 54 -12.43 5.90 0.35
CA SER A 54 -13.25 6.80 -0.48
C SER A 54 -13.34 8.21 0.11
N ALA A 55 -13.51 8.35 1.43
CA ALA A 55 -13.42 9.65 2.10
C ALA A 55 -12.09 10.35 1.77
N ASN A 56 -10.96 9.65 1.95
CA ASN A 56 -9.65 10.20 1.62
C ASN A 56 -9.49 10.54 0.13
N TYR A 57 -10.12 9.80 -0.79
CA TYR A 57 -10.10 10.13 -2.23
C TYR A 57 -10.95 11.35 -2.55
N VAL A 58 -12.13 11.50 -1.97
CA VAL A 58 -13.01 12.65 -2.18
C VAL A 58 -12.29 13.95 -1.83
N ILE A 59 -11.72 14.06 -0.62
CA ILE A 59 -11.00 15.27 -0.21
C ILE A 59 -9.71 15.48 -0.99
N ASN A 60 -9.00 14.39 -1.34
CA ASN A 60 -7.79 14.47 -2.16
C ASN A 60 -8.08 15.03 -3.55
N GLU A 61 -9.09 14.52 -4.26
CA GLU A 61 -9.45 15.00 -5.60
C GLU A 61 -9.86 16.47 -5.60
N TRP A 62 -10.66 16.88 -4.60
CA TRP A 62 -11.05 18.28 -4.46
C TRP A 62 -9.86 19.22 -4.25
N LEU A 63 -8.97 18.88 -3.32
CA LEU A 63 -7.80 19.70 -3.00
C LEU A 63 -6.70 19.67 -4.06
N ASP A 64 -6.71 18.65 -4.95
CA ASP A 64 -5.74 18.53 -6.03
C ASP A 64 -6.20 19.15 -7.36
N ALA A 65 -7.48 19.50 -7.51
CA ALA A 65 -8.02 20.05 -8.75
C ALA A 65 -7.19 21.22 -9.35
N PRO A 66 -6.66 22.18 -8.57
CA PRO A 66 -5.83 23.27 -9.11
C PRO A 66 -4.48 22.80 -9.69
N PHE A 67 -3.99 21.63 -9.27
CA PHE A 67 -2.72 21.07 -9.68
C PHE A 67 -2.90 20.00 -10.79
N ASP A 68 -3.98 19.24 -10.73
CA ASP A 68 -4.28 18.14 -11.67
C ASP A 68 -4.46 18.65 -13.11
N LYS A 69 -4.79 19.92 -13.32
CA LYS A 69 -4.89 20.56 -14.66
C LYS A 69 -3.56 20.50 -15.44
N TYR A 70 -2.42 20.42 -14.76
CA TYR A 70 -1.10 20.32 -15.38
C TYR A 70 -0.67 18.88 -15.68
N HIS A 71 -1.44 17.88 -15.21
CA HIS A 71 -1.10 16.49 -15.44
C HIS A 71 -1.71 15.95 -16.74
N PRO A 72 -0.96 15.23 -17.60
CA PRO A 72 -1.45 14.76 -18.90
C PRO A 72 -2.78 14.00 -18.87
N VAL A 73 -2.99 13.17 -17.83
CA VAL A 73 -4.17 12.32 -17.68
C VAL A 73 -5.18 12.91 -16.70
N LYS A 74 -4.72 13.42 -15.53
CA LYS A 74 -5.61 13.84 -14.42
C LYS A 74 -6.36 15.13 -14.73
N LYS A 75 -5.93 15.93 -15.71
CA LYS A 75 -6.68 17.10 -16.20
C LYS A 75 -8.11 16.77 -16.64
N ASN A 76 -8.39 15.50 -16.95
CA ASN A 76 -9.71 15.03 -17.36
C ASN A 76 -10.60 14.57 -16.18
N ARG A 77 -10.17 14.78 -14.94
CA ARG A 77 -10.97 14.44 -13.74
C ARG A 77 -12.18 15.35 -13.61
N PRO A 78 -13.33 14.83 -13.08
CA PRO A 78 -14.53 15.63 -12.90
C PRO A 78 -14.34 16.93 -12.12
N VAL A 79 -13.51 16.90 -11.08
CA VAL A 79 -13.21 18.11 -10.26
C VAL A 79 -12.47 19.20 -11.05
N VAL A 80 -11.80 18.85 -12.16
CA VAL A 80 -11.09 19.80 -13.02
C VAL A 80 -11.98 20.30 -14.16
N THR A 81 -12.77 19.39 -14.75
CA THR A 81 -13.54 19.64 -15.99
C THR A 81 -14.98 20.05 -15.75
N GLU A 82 -15.56 19.72 -14.59
CA GLU A 82 -16.95 19.98 -14.27
C GLU A 82 -17.11 20.96 -13.13
N ASN A 83 -18.16 21.77 -13.17
CA ASN A 83 -18.47 22.68 -12.06
C ASN A 83 -19.06 21.88 -10.89
N MET A 84 -18.24 21.65 -9.85
CA MET A 84 -18.61 20.95 -8.62
C MET A 84 -18.71 21.95 -7.46
N GLN A 85 -19.67 21.72 -6.55
CA GLN A 85 -19.87 22.56 -5.38
C GLN A 85 -19.24 21.93 -4.14
N LEU A 86 -18.43 22.67 -3.40
CA LEU A 86 -17.77 22.22 -2.17
C LEU A 86 -18.76 21.62 -1.16
N LYS A 87 -19.95 22.22 -1.03
CA LYS A 87 -21.00 21.74 -0.13
C LYS A 87 -21.29 20.24 -0.32
N TRP A 88 -21.48 19.81 -1.57
CA TRP A 88 -21.81 18.41 -1.87
C TRP A 88 -20.59 17.49 -1.72
N VAL A 89 -19.38 17.99 -2.00
CA VAL A 89 -18.12 17.26 -1.74
C VAL A 89 -17.97 17.00 -0.24
N LEU A 90 -18.26 18.01 0.62
CA LEU A 90 -18.18 17.85 2.08
C LEU A 90 -19.28 16.91 2.62
N VAL A 91 -20.48 16.95 2.06
CA VAL A 91 -21.56 16.02 2.42
C VAL A 91 -21.16 14.58 2.08
N GLU A 92 -20.64 14.36 0.88
CA GLU A 92 -20.14 13.05 0.46
C GLU A 92 -18.99 12.56 1.33
N TYR A 93 -18.03 13.42 1.63
CA TYR A 93 -16.92 13.14 2.55
C TYR A 93 -17.42 12.70 3.94
N ALA A 94 -18.39 13.44 4.50
CA ALA A 94 -18.97 13.11 5.80
C ALA A 94 -19.71 11.77 5.78
N ILE A 95 -20.48 11.48 4.72
CA ILE A 95 -21.18 10.20 4.56
C ILE A 95 -20.20 9.04 4.57
N PHE A 96 -19.12 9.12 3.80
CA PHE A 96 -18.10 8.07 3.76
C PHE A 96 -17.39 7.89 5.09
N ILE A 97 -17.12 8.96 5.84
CA ILE A 97 -16.55 8.88 7.20
C ILE A 97 -17.52 8.15 8.14
N VAL A 98 -18.78 8.56 8.16
CA VAL A 98 -19.79 7.98 9.09
C VAL A 98 -19.94 6.48 8.82
N PHE A 99 -20.15 6.08 7.56
CA PHE A 99 -20.26 4.66 7.24
C PHE A 99 -18.96 3.89 7.49
N GLY A 100 -17.80 4.48 7.14
CA GLY A 100 -16.50 3.87 7.37
C GLY A 100 -16.22 3.62 8.86
N LEU A 101 -16.48 4.61 9.72
CA LEU A 101 -16.28 4.46 11.16
C LEU A 101 -17.32 3.54 11.80
N LEU A 102 -18.59 3.58 11.34
CA LEU A 102 -19.63 2.67 11.81
C LEU A 102 -19.25 1.21 11.52
N PHE A 103 -18.85 0.90 10.29
CA PHE A 103 -18.45 -0.46 9.92
C PHE A 103 -17.18 -0.89 10.65
N SER A 104 -16.24 0.04 10.86
CA SER A 104 -15.03 -0.24 11.64
C SER A 104 -15.33 -0.54 13.10
N TYR A 105 -16.30 0.16 13.70
CA TYR A 105 -16.77 -0.09 15.07
C TYR A 105 -17.40 -1.48 15.22
N LEU A 106 -18.13 -1.94 14.20
CA LEU A 106 -18.77 -3.27 14.20
C LEU A 106 -17.75 -4.42 14.14
N VAL A 107 -16.50 -4.15 13.71
CA VAL A 107 -15.43 -5.15 13.76
C VAL A 107 -14.87 -5.26 15.18
N ASN A 108 -14.16 -4.23 15.64
CA ASN A 108 -13.68 -4.07 17.02
C ASN A 108 -13.02 -2.69 17.23
N LYS A 109 -12.67 -2.39 18.50
CA LYS A 109 -12.09 -1.10 18.88
C LYS A 109 -10.72 -0.82 18.23
N LEU A 110 -9.85 -1.82 18.09
CA LEU A 110 -8.51 -1.63 17.49
C LEU A 110 -8.61 -1.38 15.99
N PHE A 111 -9.53 -2.07 15.32
CA PHE A 111 -9.85 -1.79 13.92
C PHE A 111 -10.38 -0.36 13.75
N LEU A 112 -11.29 0.08 14.62
CA LEU A 112 -11.81 1.46 14.61
C LEU A 112 -10.68 2.49 14.79
N TYR A 113 -9.81 2.30 15.80
CA TYR A 113 -8.68 3.22 16.02
C TYR A 113 -7.74 3.27 14.80
N THR A 114 -7.44 2.13 14.20
CA THR A 114 -6.61 2.07 12.98
C THR A 114 -7.29 2.78 11.81
N SER A 115 -8.60 2.68 11.68
CA SER A 115 -9.41 3.39 10.68
C SER A 115 -9.38 4.90 10.88
N ILE A 116 -9.44 5.36 12.14
CA ILE A 116 -9.29 6.78 12.49
C ILE A 116 -7.90 7.27 12.11
N VAL A 117 -6.84 6.51 12.41
CA VAL A 117 -5.47 6.85 12.01
C VAL A 117 -5.36 6.94 10.49
N LEU A 118 -5.96 6.00 9.74
CA LEU A 118 -5.98 6.02 8.27
C LEU A 118 -6.67 7.29 7.73
N LEU A 119 -7.76 7.73 8.36
CA LEU A 119 -8.46 8.96 8.00
C LEU A 119 -7.59 10.19 8.29
N VAL A 120 -6.97 10.25 9.48
CA VAL A 120 -6.06 11.33 9.89
C VAL A 120 -4.87 11.42 8.96
N MET A 121 -4.28 10.29 8.53
CA MET A 121 -3.20 10.29 7.54
C MET A 121 -3.64 10.87 6.21
N GLY A 122 -4.88 10.65 5.78
CA GLY A 122 -5.45 11.33 4.62
C GLY A 122 -5.51 12.85 4.76
N ILE A 123 -5.84 13.35 5.96
CA ILE A 123 -5.83 14.80 6.27
C ILE A 123 -4.40 15.35 6.25
N ILE A 124 -3.47 14.71 6.97
CA ILE A 124 -2.05 15.09 7.02
C ILE A 124 -1.45 15.18 5.61
N TYR A 125 -1.80 14.21 4.76
CA TYR A 125 -1.31 14.15 3.39
C TYR A 125 -1.85 15.28 2.50
N ASN A 126 -3.13 15.66 2.66
CA ASN A 126 -3.84 16.51 1.71
C ASN A 126 -4.05 17.95 2.17
N VAL A 127 -4.18 18.19 3.48
CA VAL A 127 -4.69 19.45 4.02
C VAL A 127 -3.54 20.32 4.55
N LYS A 128 -3.59 21.64 4.24
CA LYS A 128 -2.69 22.62 4.85
C LYS A 128 -3.00 22.81 6.35
N PRO A 129 -2.02 23.15 7.21
CA PRO A 129 -0.66 23.60 6.85
C PRO A 129 0.33 22.48 6.54
N ILE A 130 0.08 21.24 6.98
CA ILE A 130 1.04 20.12 6.85
C ILE A 130 1.21 19.72 5.39
N ARG A 131 0.12 19.28 4.74
CA ARG A 131 0.09 18.82 3.33
C ARG A 131 1.39 18.10 2.94
N SER A 132 1.68 16.98 3.61
CA SER A 132 2.96 16.24 3.49
C SER A 132 3.31 15.84 2.06
N LYS A 133 2.32 15.72 1.16
CA LYS A 133 2.54 15.45 -0.27
C LYS A 133 3.32 16.54 -1.02
N ASP A 134 3.45 17.76 -0.45
CA ASP A 134 4.22 18.85 -1.02
C ASP A 134 5.70 18.80 -0.59
N ILE A 135 6.06 17.90 0.36
CA ILE A 135 7.40 17.80 0.95
C ILE A 135 8.11 16.58 0.38
N VAL A 136 9.33 16.80 -0.13
CA VAL A 136 10.18 15.75 -0.73
C VAL A 136 10.44 14.62 0.26
N TYR A 137 10.31 13.38 -0.18
CA TYR A 137 10.37 12.13 0.57
C TYR A 137 9.20 11.92 1.53
N PHE A 138 8.70 12.96 2.20
CA PHE A 138 7.52 12.85 3.05
C PHE A 138 6.26 12.52 2.24
N ASP A 139 6.18 12.95 0.97
CA ASP A 139 5.09 12.58 0.06
C ASP A 139 5.01 11.06 -0.21
N VAL A 140 6.14 10.37 -0.16
CA VAL A 140 6.22 8.92 -0.29
C VAL A 140 5.95 8.22 1.04
N ILE A 141 6.65 8.63 2.10
CA ILE A 141 6.60 7.98 3.41
C ILE A 141 5.21 8.11 4.03
N SER A 142 4.58 9.29 3.99
CA SER A 142 3.26 9.52 4.58
C SER A 142 2.12 8.85 3.78
N GLU A 143 2.23 8.75 2.46
CA GLU A 143 1.24 8.02 1.66
C GLU A 143 1.38 6.50 1.85
N SER A 144 2.61 5.99 1.94
CA SER A 144 2.89 4.56 2.06
C SER A 144 2.52 3.96 3.41
N ILE A 145 2.47 4.75 4.49
CA ILE A 145 2.02 4.30 5.82
C ILE A 145 0.61 3.70 5.76
N ASN A 146 -0.21 4.16 4.82
CA ASN A 146 -1.54 3.62 4.59
C ASN A 146 -1.55 2.12 4.24
N ASN A 147 -0.46 1.59 3.67
CA ASN A 147 -0.33 0.15 3.41
C ASN A 147 -0.09 -0.61 4.71
N MET A 148 0.79 -0.10 5.59
CA MET A 148 0.99 -0.66 6.92
C MET A 148 -0.32 -0.65 7.74
N LEU A 149 -1.08 0.44 7.69
CA LEU A 149 -2.38 0.53 8.37
C LEU A 149 -3.37 -0.51 7.82
N ARG A 150 -3.37 -0.78 6.50
CA ARG A 150 -4.19 -1.85 5.92
C ARG A 150 -3.78 -3.23 6.42
N LEU A 151 -2.48 -3.49 6.56
CA LEU A 151 -2.01 -4.75 7.17
C LEU A 151 -2.50 -4.88 8.62
N LEU A 152 -2.40 -3.81 9.42
CA LEU A 152 -2.96 -3.76 10.78
C LEU A 152 -4.47 -4.01 10.80
N MET A 153 -5.22 -3.38 9.90
CA MET A 153 -6.66 -3.60 9.79
C MET A 153 -6.98 -5.06 9.48
N GLY A 154 -6.25 -5.67 8.53
CA GLY A 154 -6.40 -7.10 8.24
C GLY A 154 -6.10 -7.99 9.44
N TRP A 155 -5.04 -7.69 10.20
CA TRP A 155 -4.72 -8.38 11.45
C TRP A 155 -5.85 -8.29 12.47
N PHE A 156 -6.39 -7.08 12.69
CA PHE A 156 -7.46 -6.85 13.66
C PHE A 156 -8.84 -7.39 13.24
N ILE A 157 -9.02 -7.84 12.01
CA ILE A 157 -10.19 -8.65 11.63
C ILE A 157 -10.13 -10.04 12.29
N VAL A 158 -8.93 -10.59 12.47
CA VAL A 158 -8.71 -11.94 13.00
C VAL A 158 -8.60 -11.93 14.53
N THR A 159 -7.74 -11.05 15.07
CA THR A 159 -7.48 -10.97 16.51
C THR A 159 -7.26 -9.55 16.99
N SER A 160 -7.70 -9.28 18.21
CA SER A 160 -7.45 -8.03 18.95
C SER A 160 -6.49 -8.22 20.14
N ASP A 161 -5.98 -9.43 20.36
CA ASP A 161 -5.21 -9.78 21.57
C ASP A 161 -3.72 -9.46 21.44
N SER A 162 -3.26 -9.23 20.23
CA SER A 162 -1.87 -8.96 19.91
C SER A 162 -1.71 -7.97 18.75
N ILE A 163 -0.48 -7.50 18.59
CA ILE A 163 -0.06 -6.64 17.47
C ILE A 163 0.87 -7.46 16.56
N PRO A 164 0.82 -7.31 15.23
CA PRO A 164 1.74 -8.00 14.35
C PRO A 164 3.18 -7.61 14.63
N PRO A 165 4.15 -8.49 14.34
CA PRO A 165 5.57 -8.21 14.53
C PRO A 165 6.01 -6.92 13.82
N SER A 166 6.86 -6.12 14.47
CA SER A 166 7.35 -4.85 13.92
C SER A 166 8.09 -5.04 12.59
N SER A 167 8.78 -6.16 12.41
CA SER A 167 9.50 -6.46 11.17
C SER A 167 8.57 -6.58 9.96
N ILE A 168 7.40 -7.25 10.08
CA ILE A 168 6.45 -7.31 8.96
C ILE A 168 5.77 -5.96 8.75
N LEU A 169 5.45 -5.21 9.81
CA LEU A 169 4.87 -3.87 9.70
C LEU A 169 5.80 -2.92 8.94
N LEU A 170 7.07 -2.86 9.33
CA LEU A 170 8.08 -2.03 8.67
C LEU A 170 8.35 -2.51 7.25
N GLY A 171 8.46 -3.82 7.04
CA GLY A 171 8.65 -4.40 5.71
C GLY A 171 7.51 -4.03 4.76
N TYR A 172 6.28 -4.13 5.21
CA TYR A 172 5.10 -3.79 4.42
C TYR A 172 4.97 -2.28 4.17
N TRP A 173 5.36 -1.44 5.16
CA TRP A 173 5.43 0.00 4.96
C TRP A 173 6.47 0.37 3.91
N MET A 174 7.69 -0.17 4.00
CA MET A 174 8.77 0.10 3.05
C MET A 174 8.46 -0.46 1.65
N ALA A 175 7.77 -1.61 1.54
CA ALA A 175 7.25 -2.10 0.27
C ALA A 175 6.27 -1.09 -0.36
N GLY A 176 5.37 -0.54 0.44
CA GLY A 176 4.48 0.53 0.01
C GLY A 176 5.23 1.79 -0.42
N ALA A 177 6.29 2.17 0.31
CA ALA A 177 7.14 3.31 -0.05
C ALA A 177 7.88 3.07 -1.38
N TYR A 178 8.38 1.85 -1.60
CA TYR A 178 8.95 1.45 -2.88
C TYR A 178 7.96 1.60 -4.05
N LEU A 179 6.75 1.05 -3.92
CA LEU A 179 5.71 1.17 -4.94
C LEU A 179 5.36 2.64 -5.23
N MET A 180 5.31 3.46 -4.18
CA MET A 180 5.00 4.87 -4.31
C MET A 180 6.14 5.67 -4.94
N ALA A 181 7.39 5.43 -4.54
CA ALA A 181 8.57 6.09 -5.12
C ALA A 181 8.70 5.73 -6.61
N THR A 182 8.52 4.46 -6.96
CA THR A 182 8.54 3.98 -8.35
C THR A 182 7.42 4.61 -9.18
N LYS A 183 6.22 4.77 -8.60
CA LYS A 183 5.12 5.50 -9.25
C LYS A 183 5.49 6.98 -9.49
N ARG A 184 6.12 7.65 -8.50
CA ARG A 184 6.59 9.04 -8.67
C ARG A 184 7.63 9.15 -9.76
N PHE A 185 8.55 8.19 -9.83
CA PHE A 185 9.54 8.12 -10.90
C PHE A 185 8.87 8.00 -12.28
N ALA A 186 7.94 7.08 -12.45
CA ALA A 186 7.20 6.91 -13.70
C ALA A 186 6.34 8.14 -14.06
N GLU A 187 5.66 8.78 -13.09
CA GLU A 187 4.91 10.03 -13.29
C GLU A 187 5.83 11.19 -13.72
N TYR A 188 6.99 11.34 -13.07
CA TYR A 188 7.94 12.41 -13.37
C TYR A 188 8.48 12.29 -14.80
N ARG A 189 8.85 11.08 -15.21
CA ARG A 189 9.31 10.79 -16.59
C ARG A 189 8.21 10.99 -17.63
N MET A 190 6.97 10.57 -17.34
CA MET A 190 5.83 10.75 -18.25
C MET A 190 5.55 12.23 -18.52
N ILE A 191 5.71 13.11 -17.53
CA ILE A 191 5.52 14.55 -17.71
C ILE A 191 6.66 15.13 -18.57
N GLY A 192 7.88 14.63 -18.41
CA GLY A 192 9.06 14.93 -19.21
C GLY A 192 9.67 16.32 -18.99
N ASP A 193 8.86 17.34 -18.68
CA ASP A 193 9.30 18.69 -18.39
C ASP A 193 9.27 18.97 -16.88
N PRO A 194 10.45 19.24 -16.24
CA PRO A 194 10.54 19.50 -14.80
C PRO A 194 9.71 20.69 -14.32
N SER A 195 9.53 21.73 -15.14
CA SER A 195 8.76 22.91 -14.78
C SER A 195 7.27 22.55 -14.66
N THR A 196 6.73 21.85 -15.65
CA THR A 196 5.34 21.33 -15.64
C THR A 196 5.13 20.31 -14.53
N ALA A 197 6.11 19.43 -14.28
CA ALA A 197 6.05 18.48 -13.19
C ALA A 197 5.94 19.18 -11.82
N GLY A 198 6.70 20.28 -11.63
CA GLY A 198 6.63 21.11 -10.43
C GLY A 198 5.28 21.82 -10.24
N LEU A 199 4.62 22.24 -11.33
CA LEU A 199 3.28 22.83 -11.29
C LEU A 199 2.20 21.81 -10.88
N TYR A 200 2.35 20.57 -11.38
CA TYR A 200 1.47 19.46 -11.01
C TYR A 200 1.68 19.02 -9.55
N ARG A 201 2.93 18.90 -9.11
CA ARG A 201 3.27 18.43 -7.75
C ARG A 201 4.45 19.22 -7.19
N LYS A 202 4.25 19.92 -6.08
CA LYS A 202 5.30 20.75 -5.49
C LYS A 202 6.56 19.98 -5.09
N SER A 203 6.43 18.74 -4.60
CA SER A 203 7.59 17.91 -4.29
C SER A 203 8.47 17.66 -5.53
N PHE A 204 7.91 17.66 -6.75
CA PHE A 204 8.65 17.46 -8.00
C PHE A 204 9.61 18.61 -8.34
N VAL A 205 9.42 19.81 -7.78
CA VAL A 205 10.37 20.93 -7.94
C VAL A 205 11.79 20.54 -7.46
N ARG A 206 11.88 19.70 -6.42
CA ARG A 206 13.14 19.31 -5.79
C ARG A 206 13.56 17.88 -6.13
N TYR A 207 12.69 17.09 -6.75
CA TYR A 207 13.03 15.76 -7.23
C TYR A 207 13.81 15.83 -8.55
N THR A 208 14.61 14.82 -8.78
CA THR A 208 15.23 14.46 -10.06
C THR A 208 15.02 12.98 -10.30
N GLU A 209 15.14 12.50 -11.53
CA GLU A 209 15.06 11.07 -11.83
C GLU A 209 16.03 10.25 -10.95
N LYS A 210 17.28 10.74 -10.77
CA LYS A 210 18.29 10.09 -9.91
C LYS A 210 17.83 9.96 -8.46
N LYS A 211 17.26 11.03 -7.88
CA LYS A 211 16.76 11.01 -6.50
C LYS A 211 15.58 10.07 -6.33
N LEU A 212 14.66 10.06 -7.29
CA LEU A 212 13.49 9.16 -7.26
C LEU A 212 13.91 7.70 -7.38
N LEU A 213 14.82 7.39 -8.32
CA LEU A 213 15.36 6.05 -8.48
C LEU A 213 16.14 5.59 -7.24
N ALA A 214 17.03 6.44 -6.71
CA ALA A 214 17.79 6.13 -5.49
C ALA A 214 16.87 5.87 -4.29
N SER A 215 15.81 6.67 -4.11
CA SER A 215 14.84 6.47 -3.03
C SER A 215 14.05 5.17 -3.21
N SER A 216 13.67 4.80 -4.43
CA SER A 216 12.98 3.52 -4.67
C SER A 216 13.86 2.33 -4.33
N ILE A 217 15.15 2.36 -4.71
CA ILE A 217 16.12 1.32 -4.35
C ILE A 217 16.28 1.23 -2.82
N PHE A 218 16.42 2.39 -2.14
CA PHE A 218 16.50 2.41 -0.68
C PHE A 218 15.28 1.74 -0.02
N TYR A 219 14.07 2.07 -0.46
CA TYR A 219 12.85 1.47 0.11
C TYR A 219 12.73 -0.03 -0.22
N ALA A 220 13.16 -0.47 -1.41
CA ALA A 220 13.21 -1.88 -1.77
C ALA A 220 14.16 -2.64 -0.83
N LEU A 221 15.38 -2.14 -0.61
CA LEU A 221 16.36 -2.74 0.30
C LEU A 221 15.86 -2.77 1.74
N ALA A 222 15.28 -1.67 2.23
CA ALA A 222 14.71 -1.61 3.58
C ALA A 222 13.55 -2.59 3.75
N SER A 223 12.67 -2.71 2.75
CA SER A 223 11.57 -3.68 2.75
C SER A 223 12.08 -5.10 2.80
N THR A 224 13.01 -5.47 1.90
CA THR A 224 13.54 -6.84 1.82
C THR A 224 14.32 -7.22 3.07
N PHE A 225 15.06 -6.29 3.68
CA PHE A 225 15.71 -6.52 4.96
C PHE A 225 14.69 -6.84 6.07
N CYS A 226 13.67 -5.99 6.25
CA CYS A 226 12.65 -6.20 7.27
C CYS A 226 11.84 -7.48 7.05
N LEU A 227 11.52 -7.80 5.78
CA LEU A 227 10.84 -9.04 5.41
C LEU A 227 11.76 -10.24 5.68
N GLY A 228 13.05 -10.16 5.34
CA GLY A 228 14.03 -11.21 5.65
C GLY A 228 14.10 -11.51 7.14
N VAL A 229 14.19 -10.47 7.99
CA VAL A 229 14.15 -10.62 9.46
C VAL A 229 12.86 -11.31 9.91
N PHE A 230 11.71 -10.93 9.34
CA PHE A 230 10.43 -11.57 9.65
C PHE A 230 10.43 -13.05 9.27
N LEU A 231 10.83 -13.37 8.05
CA LEU A 231 10.78 -14.72 7.50
C LEU A 231 11.71 -15.67 8.29
N VAL A 232 12.94 -15.26 8.53
CA VAL A 232 13.91 -16.07 9.32
C VAL A 232 13.44 -16.31 10.75
N LYS A 233 12.83 -15.28 11.38
CA LYS A 233 12.39 -15.38 12.77
C LYS A 233 11.22 -16.33 12.98
N TYR A 234 10.28 -16.37 12.04
CA TYR A 234 9.03 -17.10 12.21
C TYR A 234 9.02 -18.43 11.47
N ARG A 235 9.62 -18.52 10.28
CA ARG A 235 9.70 -19.75 9.52
C ARG A 235 10.81 -19.67 8.47
N ILE A 236 11.86 -20.47 8.65
CA ILE A 236 13.05 -20.46 7.80
C ILE A 236 12.73 -20.85 6.35
N GLU A 237 11.73 -21.70 6.13
CA GLU A 237 11.30 -22.14 4.81
C GLU A 237 10.89 -20.97 3.90
N TYR A 238 10.39 -19.90 4.46
CA TYR A 238 10.02 -18.69 3.70
C TYR A 238 11.22 -17.99 3.05
N LEU A 239 12.46 -18.32 3.41
CA LEU A 239 13.64 -17.82 2.70
C LEU A 239 13.62 -18.21 1.20
N LEU A 240 12.99 -19.33 0.85
CA LEU A 240 12.82 -19.76 -0.55
C LEU A 240 11.96 -18.78 -1.37
N CYS A 241 11.14 -17.95 -0.70
CA CYS A 241 10.33 -16.92 -1.37
C CYS A 241 11.15 -15.66 -1.69
N ILE A 242 12.27 -15.40 -0.99
CA ILE A 242 13.05 -14.15 -1.10
C ILE A 242 13.54 -13.88 -2.53
N PRO A 243 14.13 -14.83 -3.27
CA PRO A 243 14.57 -14.57 -4.65
C PRO A 243 13.43 -14.12 -5.56
N PHE A 244 12.22 -14.64 -5.37
CA PHE A 244 11.05 -14.28 -6.15
C PHE A 244 10.50 -12.89 -5.75
N ILE A 245 10.63 -12.51 -4.47
CA ILE A 245 10.33 -11.16 -4.00
C ILE A 245 11.32 -10.15 -4.62
N PHE A 246 12.60 -10.50 -4.69
CA PHE A 246 13.61 -9.66 -5.37
C PHE A 246 13.28 -9.51 -6.86
N LEU A 247 12.91 -10.63 -7.51
CA LEU A 247 12.51 -10.61 -8.92
C LEU A 247 11.24 -9.76 -9.13
N LEU A 248 10.28 -9.80 -8.21
CA LEU A 248 9.08 -8.97 -8.25
C LEU A 248 9.43 -7.46 -8.20
N PHE A 249 10.32 -7.06 -7.29
CA PHE A 249 10.77 -5.69 -7.19
C PHE A 249 11.58 -5.25 -8.42
N ALA A 250 12.50 -6.09 -8.88
CA ALA A 250 13.27 -5.83 -10.09
C ALA A 250 12.37 -5.67 -11.33
N TYR A 251 11.40 -6.59 -11.51
CA TYR A 251 10.46 -6.53 -12.62
C TYR A 251 9.58 -5.27 -12.57
N TYR A 252 9.07 -4.92 -11.38
CA TYR A 252 8.27 -3.70 -11.21
C TYR A 252 9.09 -2.43 -11.47
N SER A 253 10.37 -2.41 -11.07
CA SER A 253 11.30 -1.32 -11.38
C SER A 253 11.54 -1.22 -12.89
N ALA A 254 11.82 -2.34 -13.57
CA ALA A 254 12.02 -2.36 -15.02
C ALA A 254 10.77 -1.85 -15.76
N MET A 255 9.59 -2.30 -15.36
CA MET A 255 8.32 -1.85 -15.94
C MET A 255 8.12 -0.34 -15.78
N SER A 256 8.64 0.28 -14.71
CA SER A 256 8.50 1.72 -14.47
C SER A 256 9.33 2.58 -15.44
N LEU A 257 10.27 1.98 -16.16
CA LEU A 257 11.09 2.64 -17.16
C LEU A 257 10.36 2.82 -18.50
N ASP A 258 9.26 2.09 -18.72
CA ASP A 258 8.48 2.19 -19.95
C ASP A 258 7.68 3.51 -19.99
N ASN A 259 7.51 4.08 -21.20
CA ASN A 259 6.87 5.39 -21.38
C ASN A 259 5.38 5.39 -20.97
N ASP A 260 4.63 4.31 -21.21
CA ASP A 260 3.24 4.11 -20.74
C ASP A 260 3.20 3.00 -19.68
N SER A 261 3.92 3.23 -18.59
CA SER A 261 4.09 2.25 -17.53
C SER A 261 2.80 1.99 -16.75
N ALA A 262 2.48 0.72 -16.54
CA ALA A 262 1.43 0.32 -15.61
C ALA A 262 1.72 0.73 -14.15
N ALA A 263 2.98 1.03 -13.80
CA ALA A 263 3.37 1.57 -12.50
C ALA A 263 2.72 2.94 -12.19
N GLN A 264 2.35 3.72 -13.24
CA GLN A 264 1.61 4.97 -13.08
C GLN A 264 0.16 4.75 -12.63
N LYS A 265 -0.41 3.57 -12.90
CA LYS A 265 -1.82 3.21 -12.66
C LYS A 265 -1.91 1.91 -11.85
N PRO A 266 -1.54 1.92 -10.54
CA PRO A 266 -1.51 0.69 -9.74
C PRO A 266 -2.83 -0.08 -9.70
N GLU A 267 -3.95 0.61 -9.93
CA GLU A 267 -5.30 -0.01 -10.07
C GLU A 267 -5.45 -0.89 -11.30
N LYS A 268 -4.51 -0.83 -12.26
CA LYS A 268 -4.52 -1.63 -13.50
C LYS A 268 -3.43 -2.70 -13.54
N LEU A 269 -2.62 -2.83 -12.48
CA LEU A 269 -1.53 -3.82 -12.41
C LEU A 269 -2.02 -5.26 -12.57
N TYR A 270 -3.27 -5.55 -12.20
CA TYR A 270 -3.87 -6.87 -12.42
C TYR A 270 -3.97 -7.28 -13.90
N LYS A 271 -3.82 -6.33 -14.85
CA LYS A 271 -3.78 -6.60 -16.29
C LYS A 271 -2.41 -7.07 -16.79
N GLU A 272 -1.35 -6.83 -15.99
CA GLU A 272 0.02 -7.23 -16.32
C GLU A 272 0.21 -8.72 -16.01
N LYS A 273 0.02 -9.57 -17.03
CA LYS A 273 0.01 -11.03 -16.89
C LYS A 273 1.28 -11.58 -16.26
N LYS A 274 2.47 -11.06 -16.66
CA LYS A 274 3.76 -11.50 -16.11
C LYS A 274 3.90 -11.15 -14.62
N LEU A 275 3.47 -9.93 -14.24
CA LEU A 275 3.46 -9.50 -12.85
C LEU A 275 2.53 -10.37 -12.01
N MET A 276 1.31 -10.59 -12.50
CA MET A 276 0.31 -11.42 -11.80
C MET A 276 0.74 -12.88 -11.69
N PHE A 277 1.42 -13.43 -12.71
CA PHE A 277 1.99 -14.76 -12.64
C PHE A 277 3.05 -14.84 -11.53
N LEU A 278 3.94 -13.85 -11.43
CA LEU A 278 4.97 -13.81 -10.39
C LEU A 278 4.37 -13.67 -8.99
N VAL A 279 3.34 -12.85 -8.83
CA VAL A 279 2.60 -12.71 -7.57
C VAL A 279 1.95 -14.04 -7.18
N LEU A 280 1.29 -14.70 -8.14
CA LEU A 280 0.66 -16.00 -7.90
C LEU A 280 1.70 -17.07 -7.51
N LEU A 281 2.84 -17.09 -8.19
CA LEU A 281 3.95 -18.00 -7.87
C LEU A 281 4.45 -17.78 -6.43
N ILE A 282 4.63 -16.53 -6.02
CA ILE A 282 5.03 -16.20 -4.63
C ILE A 282 3.97 -16.70 -3.64
N ILE A 283 2.69 -16.48 -3.91
CA ILE A 283 1.60 -16.96 -3.04
C ILE A 283 1.62 -18.48 -2.91
N VAL A 284 1.76 -19.20 -4.02
CA VAL A 284 1.84 -20.67 -4.03
C VAL A 284 3.05 -21.15 -3.24
N LEU A 285 4.22 -20.53 -3.43
CA LEU A 285 5.43 -20.84 -2.67
C LEU A 285 5.24 -20.59 -1.17
N PHE A 286 4.62 -19.50 -0.78
CA PHE A 286 4.28 -19.24 0.62
C PHE A 286 3.39 -20.33 1.20
N ILE A 287 2.37 -20.76 0.47
CA ILE A 287 1.49 -21.85 0.90
C ILE A 287 2.29 -23.16 1.05
N ILE A 288 3.12 -23.54 0.07
CA ILE A 288 3.97 -24.73 0.15
C ILE A 288 4.90 -24.65 1.36
N CYS A 289 5.61 -23.53 1.53
CA CYS A 289 6.51 -23.33 2.65
C CYS A 289 5.79 -23.27 4.01
N THR A 290 4.48 -23.05 4.05
CA THR A 290 3.68 -23.12 5.28
C THR A 290 3.48 -24.56 5.74
N PHE A 291 3.30 -25.52 4.81
CA PHE A 291 2.98 -26.89 5.15
C PHE A 291 4.19 -27.86 5.04
N CYS A 292 5.25 -27.46 4.32
CA CYS A 292 6.45 -28.29 4.14
C CYS A 292 7.60 -27.82 5.03
N ASN A 293 8.34 -28.74 5.63
CA ASN A 293 9.56 -28.46 6.36
C ASN A 293 10.76 -28.90 5.52
N PHE A 294 11.79 -28.05 5.44
CA PHE A 294 13.00 -28.30 4.66
C PHE A 294 14.23 -28.32 5.57
N ASP A 295 14.65 -29.52 6.00
CA ASP A 295 15.75 -29.70 6.96
C ASP A 295 17.09 -29.11 6.49
N PHE A 296 17.31 -29.02 5.18
CA PHE A 296 18.53 -28.45 4.61
C PHE A 296 18.68 -26.93 4.86
N LEU A 297 17.62 -26.25 5.26
CA LEU A 297 17.66 -24.82 5.60
C LEU A 297 18.04 -24.55 7.05
N LYS A 298 17.94 -25.55 7.94
CA LYS A 298 18.24 -25.41 9.37
C LYS A 298 19.65 -24.89 9.66
N PRO A 299 20.70 -25.33 8.92
CA PRO A 299 22.06 -24.80 9.14
C PRO A 299 22.21 -23.31 8.92
N LEU A 300 21.38 -22.68 8.09
CA LEU A 300 21.42 -21.23 7.82
C LEU A 300 21.04 -20.37 9.03
N THR A 301 20.32 -20.93 9.99
CA THR A 301 19.92 -20.23 11.22
C THR A 301 20.62 -20.74 12.46
N SER A 302 21.44 -21.79 12.33
CA SER A 302 22.21 -22.28 13.45
C SER A 302 23.33 -21.31 13.79
N SER A 303 23.46 -20.98 15.09
CA SER A 303 24.58 -20.16 15.59
C SER A 303 25.90 -20.95 15.77
N ALA A 304 25.85 -22.27 15.53
CA ALA A 304 27.04 -23.13 15.64
C ALA A 304 27.94 -22.97 14.41
N LEU A 305 29.22 -22.78 14.67
CA LEU A 305 30.23 -22.80 13.61
C LEU A 305 30.31 -24.22 13.01
N ILE A 306 30.36 -24.31 11.69
CA ILE A 306 30.60 -25.57 10.98
C ILE A 306 32.06 -25.95 11.27
N LYS A 307 32.27 -27.03 12.06
CA LYS A 307 33.60 -27.58 12.28
C LYS A 307 34.00 -28.36 11.03
N LEU A 308 35.15 -28.02 10.45
CA LEU A 308 35.75 -28.82 9.40
C LEU A 308 36.50 -29.96 10.11
N GLU A 309 36.12 -31.21 9.90
CA GLU A 309 36.90 -32.38 10.21
C GLU A 309 38.04 -32.42 9.19
N VAL A 310 39.26 -32.05 9.62
CA VAL A 310 40.51 -32.14 8.83
C VAL A 310 41.19 -33.47 9.16
#